data_d2c9bddc356ef9b616dccb2ed2d705bb
#
_entry.id   d2c9bddc356ef9b616dccb2ed2d705bb
#
_cell.length_a   1.000
_cell.length_b   1.000
_cell.length_c   1.000
_cell.angle_alpha   90.00
_cell.angle_beta   90.00
_cell.angle_gamma   90.00
#
_symmetry.space_group_name_H-M   'P 1'
#
loop_
_entity.id
_entity.type
_entity.pdbx_description
1 polymer ?
#
loop_
_entity_poly.entity_id
_entity_poly.type
_entity_poly.pdbx_seq_one_letter_code
_entity_poly.pdbx_strand_id
1 'polypeptide(L)'
;MPTDVGKSVAIVGGGAIGLLSALELARNGVQVCLLERGNTGREASWAGGGIVSPLYPWRYSSAVTALAHWSQDFYPQLGQRLLVETGIDPEVHETGLYWLDLDDEAEALAWAAREGRPLAPMAMDRVHAAVPPLGPGFSRAIYMAGVANVRNPRLTRALREALLRMPNVSVRENCEVRGFVRDAGRVVGVATAEGEVLADRVVLAAGAWSGELLASLGLALPVEPVKGQMILFKCAEDFLPAMVLAKGRYAIPRRDGHILVGSTLEHAGFDKTPTVEALESLKVSAFELLPELADAELVGHWAGLRPGSPEGIPFIGPVPGADGLWLNCGHYRNGLVLAPASCRLLADLMLGREPIIDPVPYAPAGRLG
;
A
#
# COMPACT_ATOMS: atom_id res chain seq x y z
N MET A 1 -23.66 -24.95 3.00
CA MET A 1 -23.02 -25.77 1.96
C MET A 1 -21.65 -25.16 1.72
N PRO A 2 -20.55 -25.93 1.63
CA PRO A 2 -19.28 -25.32 1.22
C PRO A 2 -19.50 -24.73 -0.17
N THR A 3 -19.34 -23.43 -0.31
CA THR A 3 -19.31 -22.76 -1.60
C THR A 3 -18.17 -23.38 -2.38
N ASP A 4 -18.47 -23.89 -3.57
CA ASP A 4 -17.47 -24.45 -4.50
C ASP A 4 -16.48 -23.31 -4.81
N VAL A 5 -15.36 -23.31 -4.09
CA VAL A 5 -14.28 -22.37 -4.31
C VAL A 5 -13.70 -22.70 -5.66
N GLY A 6 -13.88 -21.82 -6.64
CA GLY A 6 -13.32 -22.01 -7.97
C GLY A 6 -11.86 -22.46 -7.86
N LYS A 7 -11.49 -23.48 -8.61
CA LYS A 7 -10.15 -24.11 -8.55
C LYS A 7 -9.07 -23.17 -9.08
N SER A 8 -9.45 -22.16 -9.86
CA SER A 8 -8.54 -21.21 -10.53
C SER A 8 -8.97 -19.76 -10.38
N VAL A 9 -7.98 -18.87 -10.21
CA VAL A 9 -8.18 -17.41 -10.08
C VAL A 9 -7.20 -16.68 -10.98
N ALA A 10 -7.70 -15.77 -11.83
CA ALA A 10 -6.88 -14.80 -12.52
C ALA A 10 -6.84 -13.50 -11.71
N ILE A 11 -5.64 -12.98 -11.42
CA ILE A 11 -5.45 -11.73 -10.69
C ILE A 11 -4.89 -10.69 -11.65
N VAL A 12 -5.60 -9.58 -11.80
CA VAL A 12 -5.23 -8.47 -12.69
C VAL A 12 -4.54 -7.38 -11.88
N GLY A 13 -3.25 -7.20 -12.13
CA GLY A 13 -2.38 -6.23 -11.46
C GLY A 13 -1.36 -6.88 -10.53
N GLY A 14 -0.08 -6.61 -10.78
CA GLY A 14 1.07 -7.14 -10.06
C GLY A 14 1.66 -6.19 -9.02
N GLY A 15 0.84 -5.27 -8.44
CA GLY A 15 1.21 -4.46 -7.28
C GLY A 15 1.19 -5.26 -5.98
N ALA A 16 1.49 -4.62 -4.84
CA ALA A 16 1.50 -5.29 -3.52
C ALA A 16 0.18 -6.02 -3.22
N ILE A 17 -0.96 -5.42 -3.59
CA ILE A 17 -2.28 -6.01 -3.39
C ILE A 17 -2.45 -7.28 -4.23
N GLY A 18 -2.12 -7.25 -5.53
CA GLY A 18 -2.23 -8.44 -6.38
C GLY A 18 -1.26 -9.54 -5.96
N LEU A 19 0.01 -9.20 -5.67
CA LEU A 19 1.02 -10.16 -5.21
C LEU A 19 0.63 -10.83 -3.89
N LEU A 20 0.14 -10.06 -2.90
CA LEU A 20 -0.30 -10.62 -1.61
C LEU A 20 -1.61 -11.41 -1.76
N SER A 21 -2.57 -10.97 -2.59
CA SER A 21 -3.79 -11.73 -2.88
C SER A 21 -3.44 -13.08 -3.53
N ALA A 22 -2.49 -13.08 -4.48
CA ALA A 22 -1.98 -14.29 -5.11
C ALA A 22 -1.37 -15.25 -4.07
N LEU A 23 -0.54 -14.70 -3.16
CA LEU A 23 0.14 -15.47 -2.14
C LEU A 23 -0.86 -16.10 -1.15
N GLU A 24 -1.85 -15.32 -0.68
CA GLU A 24 -2.89 -15.82 0.22
C GLU A 24 -3.74 -16.94 -0.42
N LEU A 25 -4.17 -16.76 -1.67
CA LEU A 25 -4.96 -17.76 -2.38
C LEU A 25 -4.14 -19.01 -2.71
N ALA A 26 -2.93 -18.84 -3.22
CA ALA A 26 -2.06 -19.94 -3.61
C ALA A 26 -1.65 -20.83 -2.41
N ARG A 27 -1.37 -20.24 -1.25
CA ARG A 27 -1.09 -20.97 0.00
C ARG A 27 -2.28 -21.78 0.48
N ASN A 28 -3.48 -21.50 0.00
CA ASN A 28 -4.70 -22.27 0.27
C ASN A 28 -5.06 -23.23 -0.88
N GLY A 29 -4.12 -23.53 -1.77
CA GLY A 29 -4.26 -24.56 -2.81
C GLY A 29 -4.98 -24.08 -4.08
N VAL A 30 -5.31 -22.78 -4.21
CA VAL A 30 -5.92 -22.23 -5.41
C VAL A 30 -4.88 -22.13 -6.53
N GLN A 31 -5.24 -22.49 -7.76
CA GLN A 31 -4.43 -22.23 -8.94
C GLN A 31 -4.52 -20.75 -9.29
N VAL A 32 -3.40 -20.03 -9.32
CA VAL A 32 -3.38 -18.58 -9.53
C VAL A 32 -2.60 -18.22 -10.78
N CYS A 33 -3.23 -17.40 -11.65
CA CYS A 33 -2.57 -16.72 -12.74
C CYS A 33 -2.58 -15.22 -12.45
N LEU A 34 -1.42 -14.63 -12.13
CA LEU A 34 -1.27 -13.20 -11.96
C LEU A 34 -0.79 -12.55 -13.25
N LEU A 35 -1.51 -11.53 -13.72
CA LEU A 35 -1.21 -10.80 -14.96
C LEU A 35 -0.87 -9.34 -14.63
N GLU A 36 0.28 -8.89 -15.10
CA GLU A 36 0.78 -7.53 -14.94
C GLU A 36 1.18 -6.94 -16.30
N ARG A 37 0.68 -5.74 -16.63
CA ARG A 37 0.95 -5.10 -17.92
C ARG A 37 2.42 -4.75 -18.15
N GLY A 38 3.17 -4.51 -17.07
CA GLY A 38 4.60 -4.25 -17.10
C GLY A 38 5.35 -5.25 -16.23
N ASN A 39 6.29 -4.77 -15.42
CA ASN A 39 6.96 -5.56 -14.41
C ASN A 39 6.22 -5.43 -13.07
N THR A 40 6.14 -6.51 -12.31
CA THR A 40 5.49 -6.52 -10.99
C THR A 40 6.11 -5.52 -10.02
N GLY A 41 5.25 -4.89 -9.22
CA GLY A 41 5.65 -3.98 -8.14
C GLY A 41 6.20 -2.62 -8.60
N ARG A 42 6.06 -2.19 -9.86
CA ARG A 42 6.70 -0.99 -10.41
C ARG A 42 5.85 0.28 -10.42
N GLU A 43 4.58 0.18 -10.01
CA GLU A 43 3.67 1.33 -9.92
C GLU A 43 3.60 1.91 -8.49
N ALA A 44 2.42 2.23 -7.97
CA ALA A 44 2.23 2.83 -6.64
C ALA A 44 2.94 2.07 -5.51
N SER A 45 3.00 0.76 -5.61
CA SER A 45 3.65 -0.11 -4.63
C SER A 45 5.16 0.11 -4.53
N TRP A 46 5.84 0.44 -5.63
CA TRP A 46 7.25 0.81 -5.64
C TRP A 46 7.47 2.24 -5.18
N ALA A 47 6.60 3.16 -5.65
CA ALA A 47 6.79 4.60 -5.48
C ALA A 47 6.50 5.11 -4.06
N GLY A 48 5.74 4.37 -3.25
CA GLY A 48 5.31 4.80 -1.93
C GLY A 48 6.39 4.83 -0.86
N GLY A 49 6.10 5.51 0.25
CA GLY A 49 7.03 5.66 1.38
C GLY A 49 7.23 4.40 2.22
N GLY A 50 6.24 3.51 2.28
CA GLY A 50 6.33 2.28 3.04
C GLY A 50 6.13 2.41 4.55
N ILE A 51 5.56 3.50 5.04
CA ILE A 51 5.17 3.62 6.45
C ILE A 51 4.06 2.60 6.73
N VAL A 52 4.26 1.77 7.74
CA VAL A 52 3.29 0.76 8.19
C VAL A 52 2.34 1.39 9.23
N SER A 53 1.76 2.50 8.82
CA SER A 53 0.70 3.23 9.53
C SER A 53 0.03 4.19 8.55
N PRO A 54 -1.27 4.50 8.69
CA PRO A 54 -1.81 5.71 8.10
C PRO A 54 -1.04 6.92 8.61
N LEU A 55 -0.83 7.94 7.77
CA LEU A 55 0.00 9.11 8.16
C LEU A 55 -0.54 9.85 9.39
N TYR A 56 -1.86 9.94 9.49
CA TYR A 56 -2.57 10.53 10.62
C TYR A 56 -3.71 9.56 10.98
N PRO A 57 -3.47 8.51 11.78
CA PRO A 57 -4.42 7.43 12.00
C PRO A 57 -5.78 7.91 12.51
N TRP A 58 -5.80 8.95 13.33
CA TRP A 58 -7.01 9.55 13.92
C TRP A 58 -7.92 10.28 12.92
N ARG A 59 -7.44 10.57 11.70
CA ARG A 59 -8.21 11.25 10.64
C ARG A 59 -8.92 10.27 9.70
N TYR A 60 -8.82 8.96 9.95
CA TYR A 60 -9.44 7.94 9.12
C TYR A 60 -10.62 7.27 9.83
N SER A 61 -11.52 6.68 9.04
CA SER A 61 -12.64 5.91 9.54
C SER A 61 -12.19 4.65 10.27
N SER A 62 -13.11 4.09 11.10
CA SER A 62 -12.90 2.80 11.76
C SER A 62 -12.59 1.66 10.78
N ALA A 63 -13.14 1.71 9.57
CA ALA A 63 -12.85 0.74 8.52
C ALA A 63 -11.37 0.74 8.12
N VAL A 64 -10.76 1.92 7.88
CA VAL A 64 -9.33 2.01 7.59
C VAL A 64 -8.50 1.58 8.80
N THR A 65 -8.90 1.98 10.00
CA THR A 65 -8.25 1.63 11.26
C THR A 65 -8.22 0.12 11.48
N ALA A 66 -9.33 -0.59 11.26
CA ALA A 66 -9.41 -2.04 11.42
C ALA A 66 -8.42 -2.81 10.54
N LEU A 67 -8.37 -2.48 9.22
CA LEU A 67 -7.39 -3.06 8.30
C LEU A 67 -5.95 -2.73 8.71
N ALA A 68 -5.70 -1.47 9.11
CA ALA A 68 -4.37 -1.02 9.49
C ALA A 68 -3.85 -1.75 10.74
N HIS A 69 -4.67 -1.88 11.79
CA HIS A 69 -4.30 -2.54 13.04
C HIS A 69 -3.93 -4.01 12.80
N TRP A 70 -4.81 -4.75 12.14
CA TRP A 70 -4.52 -6.15 11.81
C TRP A 70 -3.23 -6.32 11.02
N SER A 71 -3.02 -5.45 10.03
CA SER A 71 -1.82 -5.50 9.18
C SER A 71 -0.54 -5.13 9.93
N GLN A 72 -0.59 -4.12 10.81
CA GLN A 72 0.55 -3.72 11.63
C GLN A 72 1.07 -4.87 12.47
N ASP A 73 0.17 -5.61 13.10
CA ASP A 73 0.50 -6.76 13.93
C ASP A 73 1.05 -7.94 13.10
N PHE A 74 0.67 -8.03 11.82
CA PHE A 74 1.10 -9.09 10.91
C PHE A 74 2.42 -8.81 10.17
N TYR A 75 2.80 -7.55 9.97
CA TYR A 75 3.98 -7.17 9.17
C TYR A 75 5.31 -7.80 9.63
N PRO A 76 5.63 -7.87 10.94
CA PRO A 76 6.86 -8.53 11.40
C PRO A 76 6.94 -10.00 10.97
N GLN A 77 5.83 -10.74 11.12
CA GLN A 77 5.73 -12.13 10.70
C GLN A 77 5.84 -12.28 9.18
N LEU A 78 5.18 -11.41 8.40
CA LEU A 78 5.28 -11.39 6.95
C LEU A 78 6.72 -11.17 6.48
N GLY A 79 7.42 -10.18 7.06
CA GLY A 79 8.81 -9.87 6.74
C GLY A 79 9.74 -11.04 7.00
N GLN A 80 9.67 -11.64 8.18
CA GLN A 80 10.47 -12.81 8.55
C GLN A 80 10.20 -14.01 7.64
N ARG A 81 8.92 -14.26 7.34
CA ARG A 81 8.52 -15.37 6.47
C ARG A 81 9.06 -15.21 5.04
N LEU A 82 8.95 -14.00 4.47
CA LEU A 82 9.49 -13.72 3.15
C LEU A 82 11.02 -13.85 3.10
N LEU A 83 11.72 -13.39 4.14
CA LEU A 83 13.17 -13.58 4.25
C LEU A 83 13.54 -15.07 4.23
N VAL A 84 12.88 -15.90 5.04
CA VAL A 84 13.15 -17.35 5.10
C VAL A 84 12.82 -18.04 3.78
N GLU A 85 11.67 -17.72 3.17
CA GLU A 85 11.21 -18.37 1.94
C GLU A 85 12.00 -17.96 0.70
N THR A 86 12.52 -16.71 0.65
CA THR A 86 13.10 -16.14 -0.58
C THR A 86 14.56 -15.72 -0.47
N GLY A 87 15.07 -15.53 0.73
CA GLY A 87 16.37 -14.92 0.98
C GLY A 87 16.38 -13.40 0.81
N ILE A 88 15.22 -12.76 0.60
CA ILE A 88 15.08 -11.31 0.41
C ILE A 88 14.42 -10.71 1.64
N ASP A 89 15.17 -9.90 2.40
CA ASP A 89 14.63 -9.14 3.53
C ASP A 89 13.83 -7.94 3.02
N PRO A 90 12.51 -7.84 3.29
CA PRO A 90 11.71 -6.67 2.93
C PRO A 90 12.07 -5.42 3.77
N GLU A 91 12.95 -5.54 4.74
CA GLU A 91 13.32 -4.48 5.69
C GLU A 91 12.10 -3.92 6.43
N VAL A 92 11.32 -4.80 7.08
CA VAL A 92 10.33 -4.35 8.06
C VAL A 92 11.11 -3.84 9.27
N HIS A 93 11.16 -2.51 9.41
CA HIS A 93 12.01 -1.84 10.39
C HIS A 93 11.17 -0.95 11.30
N GLU A 94 11.06 -1.35 12.56
CA GLU A 94 10.36 -0.59 13.58
C GLU A 94 11.28 0.54 14.10
N THR A 95 11.02 1.76 13.64
CA THR A 95 11.80 2.96 14.00
C THR A 95 10.99 3.95 14.84
N GLY A 96 9.69 3.69 14.99
CA GLY A 96 8.78 4.68 15.53
C GLY A 96 8.54 5.85 14.56
N LEU A 97 7.60 6.71 14.96
CA LEU A 97 7.26 7.91 14.21
C LEU A 97 7.00 9.07 15.18
N TYR A 98 7.64 10.21 14.91
CA TYR A 98 7.36 11.49 15.54
C TYR A 98 6.44 12.33 14.64
N TRP A 99 5.34 12.81 15.19
CA TRP A 99 4.52 13.86 14.59
C TRP A 99 4.88 15.16 15.27
N LEU A 100 5.25 16.16 14.47
CA LEU A 100 5.77 17.46 14.94
C LEU A 100 4.73 18.56 14.70
N ASP A 101 4.53 19.42 15.69
CA ASP A 101 3.67 20.61 15.66
C ASP A 101 2.27 20.33 15.06
N LEU A 102 1.61 19.29 15.57
CA LEU A 102 0.24 18.95 15.15
C LEU A 102 -0.78 19.98 15.65
N ASP A 103 -1.72 20.36 14.78
CA ASP A 103 -2.84 21.23 15.14
C ASP A 103 -3.95 20.44 15.87
N ASP A 104 -4.09 19.12 15.57
CA ASP A 104 -5.09 18.20 16.11
C ASP A 104 -4.47 17.17 17.09
N GLU A 105 -3.51 17.61 17.91
CA GLU A 105 -2.83 16.75 18.90
C GLU A 105 -3.82 16.14 19.92
N ALA A 106 -4.81 16.90 20.36
CA ALA A 106 -5.82 16.42 21.31
C ALA A 106 -6.65 15.27 20.73
N GLU A 107 -7.04 15.37 19.46
CA GLU A 107 -7.76 14.32 18.72
C GLU A 107 -6.88 13.08 18.55
N ALA A 108 -5.60 13.26 18.28
CA ALA A 108 -4.63 12.18 18.13
C ALA A 108 -4.51 11.38 19.43
N LEU A 109 -4.35 12.06 20.56
CA LEU A 109 -4.25 11.43 21.88
C LEU A 109 -5.56 10.75 22.31
N ALA A 110 -6.72 11.37 22.03
CA ALA A 110 -8.03 10.77 22.29
C ALA A 110 -8.25 9.50 21.46
N TRP A 111 -7.85 9.54 20.17
CA TRP A 111 -7.88 8.35 19.30
C TRP A 111 -6.98 7.24 19.86
N ALA A 112 -5.76 7.57 20.25
CA ALA A 112 -4.79 6.60 20.76
C ALA A 112 -5.31 5.91 22.04
N ALA A 113 -5.91 6.67 22.94
CA ALA A 113 -6.52 6.13 24.16
C ALA A 113 -7.68 5.17 23.84
N ARG A 114 -8.55 5.53 22.87
CA ARG A 114 -9.68 4.70 22.44
C ARG A 114 -9.21 3.41 21.75
N GLU A 115 -8.19 3.50 20.92
CA GLU A 115 -7.66 2.37 20.14
C GLU A 115 -6.59 1.55 20.87
N GLY A 116 -6.22 1.94 22.11
CA GLY A 116 -5.19 1.27 22.90
C GLY A 116 -3.78 1.37 22.29
N ARG A 117 -3.47 2.49 21.59
CA ARG A 117 -2.17 2.70 20.94
C ARG A 117 -1.23 3.54 21.81
N PRO A 118 0.07 3.19 21.86
CA PRO A 118 1.06 3.85 22.74
C PRO A 118 1.57 5.19 22.15
N LEU A 119 0.65 6.10 21.83
CA LEU A 119 0.97 7.46 21.36
C LEU A 119 1.04 8.41 22.56
N ALA A 120 2.15 9.11 22.71
CA ALA A 120 2.36 10.00 23.85
C ALA A 120 3.08 11.31 23.45
N PRO A 121 2.82 12.44 24.13
CA PRO A 121 3.62 13.64 24.00
C PRO A 121 5.07 13.39 24.40
N MET A 122 5.99 14.05 23.70
CA MET A 122 7.42 13.95 23.94
C MET A 122 8.03 15.34 24.07
N ALA A 123 8.81 15.57 25.13
CA ALA A 123 9.52 16.83 25.31
C ALA A 123 10.60 17.00 24.23
N MET A 124 10.74 18.22 23.70
CA MET A 124 11.59 18.50 22.54
C MET A 124 13.10 18.23 22.80
N ASP A 125 13.58 18.41 24.02
CA ASP A 125 14.95 18.02 24.41
C ASP A 125 15.20 16.53 24.21
N ARG A 126 14.23 15.68 24.56
CA ARG A 126 14.29 14.24 24.33
C ARG A 126 14.16 13.89 22.85
N VAL A 127 13.32 14.62 22.10
CA VAL A 127 13.19 14.43 20.66
C VAL A 127 14.52 14.72 19.95
N HIS A 128 15.16 15.86 20.25
CA HIS A 128 16.49 16.20 19.68
C HIS A 128 17.59 15.23 20.11
N ALA A 129 17.52 14.69 21.33
CA ALA A 129 18.47 13.65 21.77
C ALA A 129 18.26 12.32 21.01
N ALA A 130 17.00 11.96 20.69
CA ALA A 130 16.66 10.74 19.97
C ALA A 130 16.79 10.87 18.44
N VAL A 131 16.65 12.08 17.90
CA VAL A 131 16.72 12.42 16.47
C VAL A 131 17.67 13.61 16.30
N PRO A 132 18.99 13.42 16.43
CA PRO A 132 19.97 14.51 16.40
C PRO A 132 19.91 15.42 15.17
N PRO A 133 19.64 14.92 13.94
CA PRO A 133 19.59 15.77 12.74
C PRO A 133 18.29 16.58 12.61
N LEU A 134 17.34 16.46 13.56
CA LEU A 134 16.08 17.21 13.50
C LEU A 134 16.30 18.72 13.55
N GLY A 135 15.64 19.45 12.64
CA GLY A 135 15.66 20.90 12.61
C GLY A 135 15.15 21.56 13.92
N PRO A 136 15.67 22.72 14.29
CA PRO A 136 15.35 23.37 15.57
C PRO A 136 13.97 24.07 15.59
N GLY A 137 13.26 24.13 14.46
CA GLY A 137 12.04 24.95 14.28
C GLY A 137 10.78 24.34 14.90
N PHE A 138 10.84 23.18 15.55
CA PHE A 138 9.68 22.48 16.10
C PHE A 138 9.56 22.70 17.61
N SER A 139 8.32 22.85 18.08
CA SER A 139 8.00 23.19 19.49
C SER A 139 7.25 22.08 20.24
N ARG A 140 6.60 21.16 19.51
CA ARG A 140 5.80 20.07 20.09
C ARG A 140 6.01 18.78 19.30
N ALA A 141 5.94 17.68 19.99
CA ALA A 141 5.99 16.36 19.36
C ALA A 141 5.12 15.35 20.10
N ILE A 142 4.49 14.44 19.36
CA ILE A 142 3.95 13.19 19.89
C ILE A 142 4.67 12.04 19.19
N TYR A 143 4.80 10.90 19.88
CA TYR A 143 5.59 9.76 19.41
C TYR A 143 4.87 8.45 19.62
N MET A 144 4.96 7.57 18.62
CA MET A 144 4.52 6.17 18.69
C MET A 144 5.68 5.23 18.34
N ALA A 145 6.14 4.44 19.30
CA ALA A 145 7.33 3.59 19.17
C ALA A 145 7.14 2.44 18.13
N GLY A 146 5.99 1.78 18.14
CA GLY A 146 5.76 0.57 17.33
C GLY A 146 5.47 0.81 15.84
N VAL A 147 5.65 2.04 15.33
CA VAL A 147 5.46 2.30 13.91
C VAL A 147 6.67 1.81 13.12
N ALA A 148 6.43 0.86 12.20
CA ALA A 148 7.46 0.36 11.30
C ALA A 148 7.43 1.07 9.94
N ASN A 149 8.50 0.93 9.20
CA ASN A 149 8.53 1.14 7.76
C ASN A 149 8.99 -0.13 7.05
N VAL A 150 8.61 -0.28 5.79
CA VAL A 150 9.03 -1.40 4.93
C VAL A 150 9.66 -0.83 3.65
N ARG A 151 10.67 -1.51 3.13
CA ARG A 151 11.29 -1.10 1.86
C ARG A 151 10.49 -1.67 0.69
N ASN A 152 9.62 -0.86 0.12
CA ASN A 152 8.65 -1.26 -0.90
C ASN A 152 9.23 -2.06 -2.07
N PRO A 153 10.36 -1.65 -2.72
CA PRO A 153 10.94 -2.43 -3.81
C PRO A 153 11.43 -3.82 -3.37
N ARG A 154 11.88 -3.96 -2.13
CA ARG A 154 12.31 -5.26 -1.59
C ARG A 154 11.12 -6.14 -1.22
N LEU A 155 10.06 -5.55 -0.64
CA LEU A 155 8.82 -6.27 -0.34
C LEU A 155 8.20 -6.85 -1.62
N THR A 156 8.00 -6.04 -2.65
CA THR A 156 7.38 -6.53 -3.90
C THR A 156 8.24 -7.57 -4.60
N ARG A 157 9.57 -7.41 -4.57
CA ARG A 157 10.51 -8.42 -5.08
C ARG A 157 10.45 -9.73 -4.28
N ALA A 158 10.39 -9.66 -2.95
CA ALA A 158 10.26 -10.85 -2.10
C ALA A 158 8.93 -11.58 -2.33
N LEU A 159 7.83 -10.84 -2.45
CA LEU A 159 6.52 -11.42 -2.78
C LEU A 159 6.51 -12.11 -4.15
N ARG A 160 7.08 -11.45 -5.17
CA ARG A 160 7.22 -12.05 -6.51
C ARG A 160 8.03 -13.34 -6.46
N GLU A 161 9.17 -13.32 -5.78
CA GLU A 161 10.05 -14.49 -5.66
C GLU A 161 9.36 -15.64 -4.92
N ALA A 162 8.60 -15.35 -3.86
CA ALA A 162 7.81 -16.35 -3.16
C ALA A 162 6.77 -17.02 -4.08
N LEU A 163 6.08 -16.21 -4.92
CA LEU A 163 5.10 -16.74 -5.88
C LEU A 163 5.74 -17.61 -6.96
N LEU A 164 6.90 -17.21 -7.50
CA LEU A 164 7.60 -17.98 -8.55
C LEU A 164 8.06 -19.37 -8.08
N ARG A 165 8.18 -19.58 -6.77
CA ARG A 165 8.53 -20.89 -6.17
C ARG A 165 7.31 -21.79 -5.94
N MET A 166 6.09 -21.30 -6.13
CA MET A 166 4.87 -22.06 -5.91
C MET A 166 4.41 -22.76 -7.18
N PRO A 167 4.22 -24.10 -7.17
CA PRO A 167 3.86 -24.85 -8.38
C PRO A 167 2.45 -24.56 -8.91
N ASN A 168 1.58 -23.98 -8.08
CA ASN A 168 0.21 -23.61 -8.42
C ASN A 168 0.08 -22.12 -8.79
N VAL A 169 1.19 -21.42 -9.11
CA VAL A 169 1.19 -20.00 -9.48
C VAL A 169 1.87 -19.80 -10.82
N SER A 170 1.24 -19.02 -11.69
CA SER A 170 1.82 -18.45 -12.90
C SER A 170 1.84 -16.92 -12.79
N VAL A 171 3.01 -16.30 -12.95
CA VAL A 171 3.16 -14.85 -13.00
C VAL A 171 3.50 -14.46 -14.43
N ARG A 172 2.61 -13.67 -15.07
CA ARG A 172 2.77 -13.17 -16.44
C ARG A 172 3.03 -11.67 -16.40
N GLU A 173 4.28 -11.27 -16.51
CA GLU A 173 4.70 -9.88 -16.69
C GLU A 173 4.62 -9.49 -18.16
N ASN A 174 4.51 -8.18 -18.44
CA ASN A 174 4.31 -7.61 -19.78
C ASN A 174 3.06 -8.17 -20.49
N CYS A 175 2.05 -8.56 -19.71
CA CYS A 175 0.80 -9.13 -20.16
C CYS A 175 -0.37 -8.20 -19.75
N GLU A 176 -0.74 -7.30 -20.64
CA GLU A 176 -1.80 -6.33 -20.40
C GLU A 176 -3.18 -6.96 -20.55
N VAL A 177 -3.98 -6.87 -19.50
CA VAL A 177 -5.41 -7.21 -19.54
C VAL A 177 -6.17 -6.04 -20.14
N ARG A 178 -6.94 -6.30 -21.20
CA ARG A 178 -7.71 -5.31 -21.97
C ARG A 178 -9.20 -5.33 -21.70
N GLY A 179 -9.69 -6.39 -21.06
CA GLY A 179 -11.10 -6.56 -20.73
C GLY A 179 -11.37 -7.92 -20.09
N PHE A 180 -12.66 -8.21 -19.92
CA PHE A 180 -13.13 -9.44 -19.30
C PHE A 180 -13.78 -10.37 -20.33
N VAL A 181 -13.53 -11.67 -20.22
CA VAL A 181 -14.23 -12.73 -20.97
C VAL A 181 -15.50 -13.09 -20.22
N ARG A 182 -16.64 -13.12 -20.93
CA ARG A 182 -17.95 -13.44 -20.35
C ARG A 182 -18.55 -14.65 -21.02
N ASP A 183 -19.16 -15.51 -20.22
CA ASP A 183 -20.01 -16.60 -20.67
C ASP A 183 -21.33 -16.59 -19.89
N ALA A 184 -22.45 -16.65 -20.56
CA ALA A 184 -23.79 -16.58 -19.98
C ALA A 184 -23.98 -15.47 -18.92
N GLY A 185 -23.35 -14.30 -19.12
CA GLY A 185 -23.42 -13.16 -18.21
C GLY A 185 -22.36 -13.17 -17.08
N ARG A 186 -21.68 -14.28 -16.85
CA ARG A 186 -20.64 -14.44 -15.84
C ARG A 186 -19.25 -14.08 -16.41
N VAL A 187 -18.39 -13.49 -15.61
CA VAL A 187 -16.97 -13.31 -15.95
C VAL A 187 -16.25 -14.65 -15.72
N VAL A 188 -15.66 -15.18 -16.79
CA VAL A 188 -14.97 -16.48 -16.82
C VAL A 188 -13.48 -16.37 -17.18
N GLY A 189 -12.95 -15.15 -17.23
CA GLY A 189 -11.55 -14.90 -17.55
C GLY A 189 -11.30 -13.45 -17.96
N VAL A 190 -10.11 -13.23 -18.51
CA VAL A 190 -9.65 -11.94 -19.01
C VAL A 190 -9.11 -12.04 -20.43
N ALA A 191 -9.26 -10.97 -21.21
CA ALA A 191 -8.72 -10.85 -22.57
C ALA A 191 -7.39 -10.12 -22.54
N THR A 192 -6.37 -10.65 -23.21
CA THR A 192 -5.04 -10.05 -23.39
C THR A 192 -4.69 -9.97 -24.88
N ALA A 193 -3.55 -9.34 -25.20
CA ALA A 193 -3.04 -9.33 -26.57
C ALA A 193 -2.65 -10.73 -27.09
N GLU A 194 -2.29 -11.64 -26.16
CA GLU A 194 -1.85 -13.02 -26.44
C GLU A 194 -3.01 -14.02 -26.50
N GLY A 195 -4.24 -13.56 -26.25
CA GLY A 195 -5.45 -14.38 -26.18
C GLY A 195 -6.15 -14.31 -24.83
N GLU A 196 -7.11 -15.20 -24.63
CA GLU A 196 -7.90 -15.28 -23.41
C GLU A 196 -7.19 -16.10 -22.33
N VAL A 197 -7.34 -15.67 -21.08
CA VAL A 197 -6.92 -16.40 -19.89
C VAL A 197 -8.17 -16.73 -19.08
N LEU A 198 -8.61 -17.97 -19.18
CA LEU A 198 -9.80 -18.44 -18.48
C LEU A 198 -9.49 -18.78 -17.02
N ALA A 199 -10.44 -18.48 -16.13
CA ALA A 199 -10.39 -18.78 -14.71
C ALA A 199 -11.81 -18.81 -14.12
N ASP A 200 -12.00 -19.60 -13.06
CA ASP A 200 -13.31 -19.67 -12.37
C ASP A 200 -13.71 -18.34 -11.74
N ARG A 201 -12.72 -17.52 -11.34
CA ARG A 201 -12.91 -16.17 -10.79
C ARG A 201 -11.78 -15.24 -11.24
N VAL A 202 -12.10 -13.95 -11.31
CA VAL A 202 -11.15 -12.88 -11.63
C VAL A 202 -11.10 -11.92 -10.45
N VAL A 203 -9.90 -11.54 -10.00
CA VAL A 203 -9.66 -10.48 -9.00
C VAL A 203 -9.06 -9.27 -9.69
N LEU A 204 -9.72 -8.12 -9.61
CA LEU A 204 -9.21 -6.85 -10.12
C LEU A 204 -8.46 -6.11 -9.01
N ALA A 205 -7.13 -6.03 -9.14
CA ALA A 205 -6.19 -5.38 -8.23
C ALA A 205 -5.27 -4.39 -8.99
N ALA A 206 -5.82 -3.74 -10.05
CA ALA A 206 -5.07 -2.92 -11.01
C ALA A 206 -4.80 -1.47 -10.54
N GLY A 207 -4.84 -1.23 -9.23
CA GLY A 207 -4.51 0.08 -8.63
C GLY A 207 -5.36 1.21 -9.23
N ALA A 208 -4.71 2.29 -9.67
CA ALA A 208 -5.39 3.46 -10.26
C ALA A 208 -6.13 3.17 -11.58
N TRP A 209 -5.80 2.09 -12.26
CA TRP A 209 -6.42 1.67 -13.54
C TRP A 209 -7.64 0.77 -13.36
N SER A 210 -8.00 0.43 -12.11
CA SER A 210 -9.14 -0.46 -11.84
C SER A 210 -10.46 0.10 -12.37
N GLY A 211 -10.66 1.43 -12.29
CA GLY A 211 -11.85 2.10 -12.81
C GLY A 211 -12.01 1.96 -14.34
N GLU A 212 -10.91 2.15 -15.09
CA GLU A 212 -10.93 2.02 -16.55
C GLU A 212 -11.29 0.60 -17.01
N LEU A 213 -10.71 -0.41 -16.34
CA LEU A 213 -11.04 -1.81 -16.65
C LEU A 213 -12.50 -2.15 -16.32
N LEU A 214 -13.00 -1.70 -15.17
CA LEU A 214 -14.38 -1.99 -14.76
C LEU A 214 -15.40 -1.27 -15.66
N ALA A 215 -15.06 -0.10 -16.20
CA ALA A 215 -15.91 0.64 -17.15
C ALA A 215 -16.23 -0.16 -18.42
N SER A 216 -15.39 -1.12 -18.82
CA SER A 216 -15.67 -2.03 -19.94
C SER A 216 -16.90 -2.93 -19.71
N LEU A 217 -17.35 -3.07 -18.46
CA LEU A 217 -18.58 -3.77 -18.07
C LEU A 217 -19.78 -2.84 -17.86
N GLY A 218 -19.62 -1.53 -18.12
CA GLY A 218 -20.66 -0.53 -17.85
C GLY A 218 -20.81 -0.16 -16.38
N LEU A 219 -19.81 -0.47 -15.54
CA LEU A 219 -19.82 -0.18 -14.11
C LEU A 219 -18.83 0.95 -13.79
N ALA A 220 -19.27 1.91 -12.99
CA ALA A 220 -18.39 3.00 -12.52
C ALA A 220 -17.81 2.68 -11.15
N LEU A 221 -16.47 2.57 -11.09
CA LEU A 221 -15.73 2.41 -9.87
C LEU A 221 -15.09 3.76 -9.48
N PRO A 222 -15.44 4.38 -8.37
CA PRO A 222 -14.89 5.67 -7.96
C PRO A 222 -13.47 5.52 -7.40
N VAL A 223 -12.54 5.14 -8.25
CA VAL A 223 -11.11 5.06 -7.97
C VAL A 223 -10.37 5.92 -8.98
N GLU A 224 -9.71 6.96 -8.49
CA GLU A 224 -9.03 7.96 -9.30
C GLU A 224 -7.51 7.95 -9.06
N PRO A 225 -6.70 8.26 -10.11
CA PRO A 225 -5.27 8.43 -9.94
C PRO A 225 -4.95 9.71 -9.15
N VAL A 226 -4.24 9.57 -8.04
CA VAL A 226 -3.73 10.69 -7.24
C VAL A 226 -2.21 10.63 -7.22
N LYS A 227 -1.57 11.55 -7.95
CA LYS A 227 -0.12 11.61 -8.10
C LYS A 227 0.53 12.05 -6.79
N GLY A 228 1.68 11.44 -6.50
CA GLY A 228 2.56 11.85 -5.41
C GLY A 228 4.00 11.68 -5.79
N GLN A 229 4.80 12.68 -5.49
CA GLN A 229 6.23 12.71 -5.77
C GLN A 229 7.05 12.53 -4.50
N MET A 230 8.21 11.91 -4.66
CA MET A 230 9.12 11.53 -3.59
C MET A 230 10.55 11.86 -4.01
N ILE A 231 11.40 12.23 -3.05
CA ILE A 231 12.84 12.40 -3.25
C ILE A 231 13.62 11.51 -2.31
N LEU A 232 14.84 11.14 -2.69
CA LEU A 232 15.70 10.23 -1.96
C LEU A 232 17.09 10.84 -1.82
N PHE A 233 17.57 10.92 -0.59
CA PHE A 233 18.92 11.33 -0.25
C PHE A 233 19.77 10.12 0.17
N LYS A 234 21.09 10.24 0.04
CA LYS A 234 22.06 9.29 0.58
C LYS A 234 22.85 9.95 1.71
N CYS A 235 22.80 9.34 2.89
CA CYS A 235 23.49 9.74 4.12
C CYS A 235 24.26 8.56 4.72
N ALA A 236 24.82 8.73 5.91
CA ALA A 236 25.32 7.63 6.74
C ALA A 236 24.16 6.69 7.18
N GLU A 237 24.48 5.44 7.51
CA GLU A 237 23.46 4.42 7.83
C GLU A 237 22.65 4.75 9.08
N ASP A 238 23.23 5.43 10.04
CA ASP A 238 22.62 5.82 11.32
C ASP A 238 22.17 7.29 11.36
N PHE A 239 22.16 8.00 10.23
CA PHE A 239 21.83 9.42 10.13
C PHE A 239 20.48 9.76 10.75
N LEU A 240 19.42 9.00 10.44
CA LEU A 240 18.06 9.24 10.94
C LEU A 240 17.55 8.01 11.71
N PRO A 241 17.53 8.04 13.05
CA PRO A 241 17.13 6.88 13.86
C PRO A 241 15.62 6.55 13.82
N ALA A 242 14.76 7.55 13.61
CA ALA A 242 13.31 7.40 13.60
C ALA A 242 12.66 8.18 12.46
N MET A 243 11.45 7.79 12.08
CA MET A 243 10.64 8.58 11.13
C MET A 243 10.18 9.87 11.77
N VAL A 244 10.15 10.95 10.99
CA VAL A 244 9.62 12.26 11.39
C VAL A 244 8.59 12.75 10.40
N LEU A 245 7.55 13.43 10.87
CA LEU A 245 6.46 13.95 10.06
C LEU A 245 6.00 15.32 10.58
N ALA A 246 5.97 16.30 9.69
CA ALA A 246 5.42 17.63 9.94
C ALA A 246 4.67 18.15 8.70
N LYS A 247 3.57 18.86 8.89
CA LYS A 247 2.82 19.54 7.81
C LYS A 247 2.52 18.64 6.58
N GLY A 248 2.26 17.34 6.81
CA GLY A 248 2.01 16.35 5.75
C GLY A 248 3.24 15.86 5.00
N ARG A 249 4.43 16.29 5.36
CA ARG A 249 5.73 15.84 4.85
C ARG A 249 6.42 14.94 5.86
N TYR A 250 7.12 13.92 5.39
CA TYR A 250 7.80 12.96 6.23
C TYR A 250 9.19 12.63 5.70
N ALA A 251 10.08 12.26 6.62
CA ALA A 251 11.35 11.64 6.31
C ALA A 251 11.40 10.22 6.90
N ILE A 252 11.81 9.26 6.08
CA ILE A 252 11.83 7.83 6.41
C ILE A 252 13.24 7.30 6.25
N PRO A 253 13.88 6.77 7.32
CA PRO A 253 15.18 6.14 7.23
C PRO A 253 15.13 4.77 6.57
N ARG A 254 16.19 4.43 5.85
CA ARG A 254 16.49 3.08 5.39
C ARG A 254 17.76 2.58 6.04
N ARG A 255 17.89 1.29 6.28
CA ARG A 255 19.04 0.68 6.96
C ARG A 255 20.39 0.96 6.29
N ASP A 256 20.38 1.21 4.98
CA ASP A 256 21.56 1.54 4.18
C ASP A 256 21.85 3.05 4.08
N GLY A 257 21.27 3.88 4.95
CA GLY A 257 21.49 5.32 5.00
C GLY A 257 20.73 6.13 3.96
N HIS A 258 19.84 5.52 3.17
CA HIS A 258 18.94 6.31 2.34
C HIS A 258 17.85 6.95 3.19
N ILE A 259 17.58 8.23 2.93
CA ILE A 259 16.49 8.99 3.56
C ILE A 259 15.47 9.33 2.48
N LEU A 260 14.27 8.78 2.63
CA LEU A 260 13.17 9.01 1.72
C LEU A 260 12.30 10.16 2.25
N VAL A 261 12.13 11.22 1.46
CA VAL A 261 11.29 12.37 1.82
C VAL A 261 10.09 12.47 0.88
N GLY A 262 8.91 12.66 1.43
CA GLY A 262 7.65 12.76 0.67
C GLY A 262 6.54 13.39 1.47
N SER A 263 5.40 13.59 0.86
CA SER A 263 5.11 13.45 -0.55
C SER A 263 4.22 14.60 -1.03
N THR A 264 4.18 14.81 -2.34
CA THR A 264 3.15 15.69 -2.91
C THR A 264 1.78 14.99 -2.99
N LEU A 265 0.74 15.76 -3.27
CA LEU A 265 -0.60 15.28 -3.57
C LEU A 265 -1.15 16.15 -4.72
N GLU A 266 -1.34 15.53 -5.88
CA GLU A 266 -1.66 16.22 -7.12
C GLU A 266 -2.73 15.44 -7.90
N HIS A 267 -3.68 16.18 -8.50
CA HIS A 267 -4.70 15.63 -9.39
C HIS A 267 -4.28 15.90 -10.84
N ALA A 268 -3.44 15.04 -11.39
CA ALA A 268 -2.84 15.15 -12.73
C ALA A 268 -3.26 14.00 -13.68
N GLY A 269 -4.36 13.34 -13.38
CA GLY A 269 -4.76 12.13 -14.12
C GLY A 269 -3.67 11.06 -14.05
N PHE A 270 -3.41 10.41 -15.17
CA PHE A 270 -2.40 9.34 -15.26
C PHE A 270 -0.97 9.82 -15.54
N ASP A 271 -0.72 11.16 -15.53
CA ASP A 271 0.63 11.68 -15.71
C ASP A 271 1.51 11.38 -14.49
N LYS A 272 2.62 10.67 -14.72
CA LYS A 272 3.64 10.32 -13.70
C LYS A 272 4.94 11.10 -13.86
N THR A 273 4.96 12.13 -14.70
CA THR A 273 6.18 12.92 -14.93
C THR A 273 6.54 13.70 -13.65
N PRO A 274 7.72 13.51 -13.06
CA PRO A 274 8.19 14.35 -11.97
C PRO A 274 8.36 15.80 -12.44
N THR A 275 8.10 16.78 -11.53
CA THR A 275 8.17 18.20 -11.86
C THR A 275 9.22 18.93 -11.03
N VAL A 276 9.81 19.98 -11.58
CA VAL A 276 10.83 20.80 -10.89
C VAL A 276 10.22 21.48 -9.66
N GLU A 277 9.00 21.98 -9.76
CA GLU A 277 8.28 22.66 -8.68
C GLU A 277 8.08 21.71 -7.48
N ALA A 278 7.72 20.45 -7.74
CA ALA A 278 7.57 19.44 -6.69
C ALA A 278 8.93 19.10 -6.06
N LEU A 279 9.98 18.97 -6.88
CA LEU A 279 11.33 18.73 -6.39
C LEU A 279 11.77 19.84 -5.41
N GLU A 280 11.64 21.09 -5.79
CA GLU A 280 12.03 22.21 -4.94
C GLU A 280 11.15 22.32 -3.67
N SER A 281 9.84 22.09 -3.78
CA SER A 281 8.95 22.01 -2.61
C SER A 281 9.34 20.89 -1.64
N LEU A 282 9.73 19.72 -2.15
CA LEU A 282 10.17 18.60 -1.33
C LEU A 282 11.53 18.85 -0.68
N LYS A 283 12.49 19.50 -1.37
CA LYS A 283 13.77 19.93 -0.80
C LYS A 283 13.58 20.93 0.35
N VAL A 284 12.72 21.93 0.17
CA VAL A 284 12.40 22.89 1.24
C VAL A 284 11.89 22.15 2.48
N SER A 285 10.94 21.24 2.30
CA SER A 285 10.41 20.43 3.41
C SER A 285 11.47 19.52 4.02
N ALA A 286 12.35 18.94 3.19
CA ALA A 286 13.45 18.07 3.67
C ALA A 286 14.42 18.84 4.55
N PHE A 287 14.80 20.07 4.14
CA PHE A 287 15.76 20.89 4.87
C PHE A 287 15.15 21.55 6.11
N GLU A 288 13.83 21.79 6.12
CA GLU A 288 13.10 22.18 7.34
C GLU A 288 13.08 21.05 8.37
N LEU A 289 12.82 19.82 7.93
CA LEU A 289 12.82 18.64 8.81
C LEU A 289 14.24 18.27 9.29
N LEU A 290 15.18 18.20 8.35
CA LEU A 290 16.54 17.70 8.55
C LEU A 290 17.53 18.60 7.80
N PRO A 291 18.01 19.70 8.42
CA PRO A 291 18.83 20.71 7.72
C PRO A 291 20.09 20.15 7.06
N GLU A 292 20.73 19.14 7.64
CA GLU A 292 21.93 18.51 7.10
C GLU A 292 21.69 17.81 5.75
N LEU A 293 20.44 17.56 5.34
CA LEU A 293 20.14 17.04 4.00
C LEU A 293 20.49 18.02 2.89
N ALA A 294 20.72 19.31 3.21
CA ALA A 294 21.17 20.30 2.23
C ALA A 294 22.56 19.95 1.66
N ASP A 295 23.40 19.27 2.43
CA ASP A 295 24.74 18.84 2.04
C ASP A 295 24.78 17.38 1.55
N ALA A 296 23.64 16.65 1.63
CA ALA A 296 23.55 15.25 1.24
C ALA A 296 23.30 15.09 -0.27
N GLU A 297 23.79 13.97 -0.83
CA GLU A 297 23.57 13.63 -2.23
C GLU A 297 22.09 13.30 -2.48
N LEU A 298 21.44 14.01 -3.40
CA LEU A 298 20.11 13.69 -3.90
C LEU A 298 20.23 12.60 -5.00
N VAL A 299 19.84 11.36 -4.65
CA VAL A 299 20.02 10.19 -5.52
C VAL A 299 18.77 9.77 -6.29
N GLY A 300 17.63 10.39 -6.02
CA GLY A 300 16.39 10.03 -6.73
C GLY A 300 15.25 11.03 -6.57
N HIS A 301 14.44 11.14 -7.65
CA HIS A 301 13.16 11.87 -7.68
C HIS A 301 12.21 11.12 -8.62
N TRP A 302 11.02 10.78 -8.14
CA TRP A 302 10.02 10.04 -8.92
C TRP A 302 8.60 10.37 -8.50
N ALA A 303 7.65 9.92 -9.32
CA ALA A 303 6.22 10.02 -9.05
C ALA A 303 5.55 8.64 -9.11
N GLY A 304 4.42 8.52 -8.41
CA GLY A 304 3.53 7.36 -8.49
C GLY A 304 2.08 7.78 -8.38
N LEU A 305 1.17 6.91 -8.83
CA LEU A 305 -0.28 7.16 -8.83
C LEU A 305 -0.95 6.32 -7.75
N ARG A 306 -1.41 6.97 -6.70
CA ARG A 306 -2.23 6.32 -5.66
C ARG A 306 -3.62 6.03 -6.21
N PRO A 307 -4.20 4.85 -5.95
CA PRO A 307 -5.60 4.54 -6.31
C PRO A 307 -6.56 5.21 -5.30
N GLY A 308 -6.91 6.48 -5.53
CA GLY A 308 -7.78 7.27 -4.67
C GLY A 308 -9.20 6.73 -4.67
N SER A 309 -9.73 6.35 -3.49
CA SER A 309 -11.10 5.93 -3.27
C SER A 309 -11.81 6.91 -2.32
N PRO A 310 -13.14 6.96 -2.31
CA PRO A 310 -13.89 7.74 -1.32
C PRO A 310 -13.46 7.37 0.11
N GLU A 311 -13.14 8.38 0.91
CA GLU A 311 -12.67 8.26 2.31
C GLU A 311 -11.41 7.37 2.50
N GLY A 312 -10.75 6.96 1.42
CA GLY A 312 -9.63 6.03 1.46
C GLY A 312 -10.01 4.58 1.82
N ILE A 313 -11.29 4.26 1.81
CA ILE A 313 -11.80 2.91 2.09
C ILE A 313 -11.69 2.06 0.82
N PRO A 314 -10.95 0.94 0.82
CA PRO A 314 -10.81 0.10 -0.36
C PRO A 314 -12.10 -0.63 -0.73
N PHE A 315 -12.15 -1.16 -1.94
CA PHE A 315 -13.19 -2.06 -2.42
C PHE A 315 -12.66 -3.49 -2.32
N ILE A 316 -13.29 -4.32 -1.49
CA ILE A 316 -12.90 -5.72 -1.27
C ILE A 316 -14.15 -6.59 -1.31
N GLY A 317 -14.25 -7.48 -2.30
CA GLY A 317 -15.40 -8.37 -2.41
C GLY A 317 -15.93 -8.58 -3.83
N PRO A 318 -17.03 -9.34 -3.99
CA PRO A 318 -17.65 -9.61 -5.28
C PRO A 318 -18.27 -8.36 -5.89
N VAL A 319 -18.23 -8.28 -7.23
CA VAL A 319 -18.83 -7.18 -7.99
C VAL A 319 -20.31 -7.46 -8.25
N PRO A 320 -21.24 -6.63 -7.79
CA PRO A 320 -22.65 -6.78 -8.10
C PRO A 320 -22.91 -6.74 -9.60
N GLY A 321 -23.70 -7.68 -10.11
CA GLY A 321 -24.04 -7.76 -11.54
C GLY A 321 -22.91 -8.28 -12.47
N ALA A 322 -21.77 -8.71 -11.90
CA ALA A 322 -20.67 -9.31 -12.65
C ALA A 322 -20.16 -10.57 -11.92
N ASP A 323 -20.97 -11.61 -11.90
CA ASP A 323 -20.61 -12.89 -11.29
C ASP A 323 -19.24 -13.37 -11.78
N GLY A 324 -18.42 -13.90 -10.85
CA GLY A 324 -17.06 -14.33 -11.15
C GLY A 324 -16.01 -13.23 -10.99
N LEU A 325 -16.40 -11.94 -10.94
CA LEU A 325 -15.48 -10.82 -10.76
C LEU A 325 -15.46 -10.34 -9.30
N TRP A 326 -14.25 -10.10 -8.80
CA TRP A 326 -13.96 -9.62 -7.44
C TRP A 326 -13.06 -8.39 -7.49
N LEU A 327 -13.19 -7.48 -6.54
CA LEU A 327 -12.31 -6.32 -6.37
C LEU A 327 -11.41 -6.50 -5.14
N ASN A 328 -10.18 -6.00 -5.26
CA ASN A 328 -9.30 -5.65 -4.15
C ASN A 328 -8.45 -4.44 -4.58
N CYS A 329 -9.02 -3.24 -4.49
CA CYS A 329 -8.42 -2.02 -5.03
C CYS A 329 -8.88 -0.77 -4.29
N GLY A 330 -8.34 0.40 -4.64
CA GLY A 330 -8.78 1.67 -4.06
C GLY A 330 -8.21 1.96 -2.67
N HIS A 331 -7.00 1.49 -2.35
CA HIS A 331 -6.38 1.64 -1.03
C HIS A 331 -5.77 3.03 -0.78
N TYR A 332 -5.85 3.94 -1.76
CA TYR A 332 -5.39 5.32 -1.70
C TYR A 332 -3.97 5.47 -1.12
N ARG A 333 -3.82 6.25 -0.03
CA ARG A 333 -2.53 6.57 0.60
C ARG A 333 -2.00 5.44 1.49
N ASN A 334 -2.85 4.47 1.81
CA ASN A 334 -2.59 3.46 2.83
C ASN A 334 -2.33 2.06 2.25
N GLY A 335 -2.12 1.95 0.92
CA GLY A 335 -2.06 0.68 0.21
C GLY A 335 -1.04 -0.32 0.79
N LEU A 336 0.10 0.14 1.30
CA LEU A 336 1.07 -0.75 1.93
C LEU A 336 0.56 -1.25 3.29
N VAL A 337 0.18 -0.32 4.18
CA VAL A 337 -0.26 -0.72 5.53
C VAL A 337 -1.53 -1.56 5.50
N LEU A 338 -2.46 -1.32 4.56
CA LEU A 338 -3.71 -2.09 4.48
C LEU A 338 -3.56 -3.44 3.74
N ALA A 339 -2.49 -3.62 2.95
CA ALA A 339 -2.36 -4.74 2.04
C ALA A 339 -2.52 -6.12 2.69
N PRO A 340 -1.84 -6.47 3.78
CA PRO A 340 -1.98 -7.79 4.39
C PRO A 340 -3.42 -8.13 4.80
N ALA A 341 -4.08 -7.22 5.52
CA ALA A 341 -5.46 -7.42 5.96
C ALA A 341 -6.44 -7.48 4.79
N SER A 342 -6.31 -6.58 3.80
CA SER A 342 -7.16 -6.56 2.60
C SER A 342 -7.08 -7.86 1.83
N CYS A 343 -5.87 -8.39 1.62
CA CYS A 343 -5.66 -9.61 0.87
C CYS A 343 -6.12 -10.85 1.65
N ARG A 344 -5.94 -10.85 2.97
CA ARG A 344 -6.46 -11.90 3.84
C ARG A 344 -7.99 -11.89 3.87
N LEU A 345 -8.61 -10.71 4.02
CA LEU A 345 -10.07 -10.55 3.97
C LEU A 345 -10.63 -11.04 2.63
N LEU A 346 -10.04 -10.63 1.50
CA LEU A 346 -10.43 -11.13 0.19
C LEU A 346 -10.38 -12.66 0.12
N ALA A 347 -9.27 -13.25 0.57
CA ALA A 347 -9.09 -14.69 0.57
C ALA A 347 -10.11 -15.40 1.46
N ASP A 348 -10.40 -14.87 2.66
CA ASP A 348 -11.41 -15.43 3.56
C ASP A 348 -12.80 -15.44 2.90
N LEU A 349 -13.19 -14.33 2.27
CA LEU A 349 -14.47 -14.23 1.54
C LEU A 349 -14.53 -15.19 0.35
N MET A 350 -13.47 -15.27 -0.45
CA MET A 350 -13.41 -16.15 -1.62
C MET A 350 -13.43 -17.63 -1.22
N LEU A 351 -12.82 -17.98 -0.09
CA LEU A 351 -12.70 -19.36 0.41
C LEU A 351 -13.88 -19.75 1.33
N GLY A 352 -14.83 -18.84 1.59
CA GLY A 352 -15.97 -19.10 2.48
C GLY A 352 -15.56 -19.32 3.94
N ARG A 353 -14.47 -18.67 4.37
CA ARG A 353 -14.00 -18.72 5.76
C ARG A 353 -14.56 -17.55 6.56
N GLU A 354 -14.48 -17.66 7.89
CA GLU A 354 -14.78 -16.54 8.78
C GLU A 354 -13.83 -15.39 8.47
N PRO A 355 -14.36 -14.20 8.12
CA PRO A 355 -13.52 -13.03 7.82
C PRO A 355 -12.77 -12.53 9.05
N ILE A 356 -11.52 -12.11 8.88
CA ILE A 356 -10.68 -11.56 9.96
C ILE A 356 -11.23 -10.25 10.57
N ILE A 357 -12.05 -9.52 9.83
CA ILE A 357 -12.73 -8.29 10.23
C ILE A 357 -14.08 -8.20 9.50
N ASP A 358 -14.98 -7.33 9.97
CA ASP A 358 -16.26 -7.06 9.29
C ASP A 358 -16.05 -6.65 7.83
N PRO A 359 -16.55 -7.41 6.83
CA PRO A 359 -16.37 -7.11 5.42
C PRO A 359 -17.29 -6.00 4.88
N VAL A 360 -18.36 -5.67 5.58
CA VAL A 360 -19.44 -4.79 5.11
C VAL A 360 -18.92 -3.42 4.63
N PRO A 361 -18.03 -2.72 5.37
CA PRO A 361 -17.56 -1.40 4.95
C PRO A 361 -16.78 -1.39 3.62
N TYR A 362 -16.24 -2.53 3.21
CA TYR A 362 -15.38 -2.66 2.02
C TYR A 362 -16.12 -3.24 0.81
N ALA A 363 -17.33 -3.75 1.02
CA ALA A 363 -18.10 -4.40 -0.04
C ALA A 363 -18.35 -3.44 -1.21
N PRO A 364 -18.19 -3.89 -2.49
CA PRO A 364 -18.53 -3.09 -3.66
C PRO A 364 -20.02 -2.75 -3.76
N ALA A 365 -20.89 -3.58 -3.18
CA ALA A 365 -22.35 -3.37 -3.22
C ALA A 365 -22.74 -2.02 -2.59
N GLY A 366 -23.51 -1.22 -3.34
CA GLY A 366 -23.95 0.12 -2.94
C GLY A 366 -22.87 1.21 -3.02
N ARG A 367 -21.64 0.86 -3.48
CA ARG A 367 -20.52 1.80 -3.61
C ARG A 367 -20.02 1.96 -5.07
N LEU A 368 -20.57 1.17 -6.00
CA LEU A 368 -20.36 1.33 -7.45
C LEU A 368 -21.50 2.19 -8.04
N GLY A 369 -21.19 3.00 -9.09
CA GLY A 369 -22.15 3.78 -9.85
C GLY A 369 -22.56 3.09 -11.15
#